data_81f3ebf456dccc61549727bbdf30ddfc
#
_entry.id   81f3ebf456dccc61549727bbdf30ddfc
#
_cell.length_a   1.000
_cell.length_b   1.000
_cell.length_c   1.000
_cell.angle_alpha   90.00
_cell.angle_beta   90.00
_cell.angle_gamma   90.00
#
_symmetry.space_group_name_H-M   'P 1'
#
loop_
_entity.id
_entity.type
_entity.pdbx_description
1 polymer ?
#
loop_
_entity_poly.entity_id
_entity_poly.type
_entity_poly.pdbx_seq_one_letter_code
_entity_poly.pdbx_strand_id
1 'polypeptide(L)'
;MPIVAVDDTDSRERGMCTTYVATRIAERLADAGGEVRRRLLVRLNPAVKHKTRGNAAVALHVSGVDAEAATTVAVEAIEEFAAASDPRTSPGVVVADRDVAGDPFDPTGWPIPDEIAGFARRALRERLTVAEAVELADEHGFRHAAVGSAGGASAGEAEGEAVAGRGRIGALAAVGAPAAFDEWTFERISYRELDRCGTPREIDVESVFAAAESGYPTVWDTVDRETGTAVCVPNAPGPILHGIRGDDAAACREVAAAIDSETVERAATFLTNQGTDAHLAPGRIGDLRDGAGYRVAGVVASAPETKRG
;
A
#
# COMPACT_ATOMS: atom_id res chain seq x y z
N MET A 1 14.56 -0.88 -16.32
CA MET A 1 13.24 -0.36 -15.89
C MET A 1 13.26 -0.22 -14.37
N PRO A 2 13.28 1.00 -13.82
CA PRO A 2 13.28 1.18 -12.38
C PRO A 2 11.96 0.75 -11.73
N ILE A 3 12.06 0.23 -10.50
CA ILE A 3 10.95 0.08 -9.57
C ILE A 3 11.10 1.19 -8.55
N VAL A 4 10.13 2.11 -8.52
CA VAL A 4 10.09 3.24 -7.59
C VAL A 4 9.12 2.91 -6.48
N ALA A 5 9.60 2.72 -5.26
CA ALA A 5 8.76 2.37 -4.12
C ALA A 5 8.81 3.44 -3.02
N VAL A 6 7.65 3.71 -2.42
CA VAL A 6 7.49 4.74 -1.39
C VAL A 6 6.59 4.25 -0.26
N ASP A 7 6.86 4.74 0.95
CA ASP A 7 6.02 4.47 2.12
C ASP A 7 6.11 5.61 3.14
N ASP A 8 5.18 5.59 4.11
CA ASP A 8 5.13 6.46 5.29
C ASP A 8 5.02 7.96 4.95
N THR A 9 4.18 8.29 3.95
CA THR A 9 3.97 9.67 3.48
C THR A 9 2.72 10.33 4.05
N ASP A 10 1.91 9.61 4.80
CA ASP A 10 0.61 10.03 5.33
C ASP A 10 0.63 10.28 6.84
N SER A 11 -0.43 10.91 7.34
CA SER A 11 -0.66 11.18 8.76
C SER A 11 -2.07 10.75 9.17
N ARG A 12 -2.19 10.21 10.39
CA ARG A 12 -3.49 9.85 10.96
C ARG A 12 -4.39 11.05 11.19
N GLU A 13 -3.81 12.18 11.55
CA GLU A 13 -4.53 13.38 11.99
C GLU A 13 -4.64 14.41 10.88
N ARG A 14 -3.58 14.56 10.07
CA ARG A 14 -3.50 15.59 9.02
C ARG A 14 -3.91 15.08 7.65
N GLY A 15 -4.15 13.79 7.53
CA GLY A 15 -4.54 13.19 6.27
C GLY A 15 -3.36 12.79 5.41
N MET A 16 -3.48 12.98 4.10
CA MET A 16 -2.65 12.43 3.03
C MET A 16 -2.78 10.89 2.92
N CYS A 17 -2.21 10.33 1.88
CA CYS A 17 -2.20 8.89 1.64
C CYS A 17 -1.02 8.52 0.74
N THR A 18 -0.29 7.47 1.08
CA THR A 18 0.84 6.98 0.27
C THR A 18 0.42 6.62 -1.16
N THR A 19 -0.79 6.12 -1.37
CA THR A 19 -1.30 5.84 -2.72
C THR A 19 -1.55 7.12 -3.54
N TYR A 20 -1.94 8.25 -2.90
CA TYR A 20 -2.06 9.54 -3.57
C TYR A 20 -0.68 10.07 -3.99
N VAL A 21 0.29 10.08 -3.06
CA VAL A 21 1.67 10.51 -3.36
C VAL A 21 2.26 9.67 -4.50
N ALA A 22 2.10 8.35 -4.45
CA ALA A 22 2.55 7.45 -5.52
C ALA A 22 1.84 7.72 -6.85
N THR A 23 0.56 8.12 -6.84
CA THR A 23 -0.14 8.51 -8.07
C THR A 23 0.44 9.80 -8.64
N ARG A 24 0.81 10.78 -7.80
CA ARG A 24 1.50 12.00 -8.23
C ARG A 24 2.89 11.72 -8.80
N ILE A 25 3.64 10.80 -8.17
CA ILE A 25 4.93 10.33 -8.71
C ILE A 25 4.71 9.71 -10.10
N ALA A 26 3.70 8.85 -10.25
CA ALA A 26 3.39 8.19 -11.52
C ALA A 26 3.05 9.19 -12.64
N GLU A 27 2.30 10.24 -12.33
CA GLU A 27 1.97 11.34 -13.28
C GLU A 27 3.25 12.07 -13.70
N ARG A 28 4.10 12.48 -12.76
CA ARG A 28 5.36 13.18 -13.04
C ARG A 28 6.36 12.34 -13.84
N LEU A 29 6.42 11.03 -13.55
CA LEU A 29 7.23 10.10 -14.33
C LEU A 29 6.73 9.99 -15.77
N ALA A 30 5.41 10.01 -15.97
CA ALA A 30 4.82 10.04 -17.31
C ALA A 30 5.11 11.35 -18.04
N ASP A 31 5.02 12.49 -17.36
CA ASP A 31 5.39 13.81 -17.91
C ASP A 31 6.87 13.89 -18.30
N ALA A 32 7.74 13.15 -17.58
CA ALA A 32 9.16 12.99 -17.89
C ALA A 32 9.44 11.98 -19.03
N GLY A 33 8.41 11.46 -19.70
CA GLY A 33 8.52 10.51 -20.81
C GLY A 33 8.55 9.05 -20.39
N GLY A 34 8.32 8.75 -19.12
CA GLY A 34 8.19 7.39 -18.59
C GLY A 34 6.81 6.79 -18.85
N GLU A 35 6.73 5.46 -18.81
CA GLU A 35 5.47 4.73 -18.83
C GLU A 35 5.35 3.88 -17.57
N VAL A 36 4.32 4.16 -16.76
CA VAL A 36 4.02 3.36 -15.55
C VAL A 36 3.28 2.10 -15.97
N ARG A 37 4.01 0.99 -15.99
CA ARG A 37 3.51 -0.32 -16.40
C ARG A 37 2.64 -0.97 -15.34
N ARG A 38 2.97 -0.74 -14.05
CA ARG A 38 2.30 -1.38 -12.93
C ARG A 38 2.34 -0.51 -11.68
N ARG A 39 1.28 -0.57 -10.89
CA ARG A 39 1.18 0.01 -9.55
C ARG A 39 0.87 -1.10 -8.57
N LEU A 40 1.69 -1.28 -7.56
CA LEU A 40 1.51 -2.26 -6.48
C LEU A 40 1.18 -1.52 -5.19
N LEU A 41 0.16 -1.97 -4.48
CA LEU A 41 -0.20 -1.54 -3.14
C LEU A 41 0.00 -2.70 -2.18
N VAL A 42 1.11 -2.70 -1.47
CA VAL A 42 1.54 -3.80 -0.61
C VAL A 42 1.14 -3.52 0.82
N ARG A 43 0.19 -4.30 1.34
CA ARG A 43 -0.20 -4.28 2.75
C ARG A 43 0.87 -5.00 3.56
N LEU A 44 1.37 -4.34 4.59
CA LEU A 44 2.44 -4.82 5.48
C LEU A 44 1.88 -5.26 6.82
N ASN A 45 2.75 -5.56 7.80
CA ASN A 45 2.37 -6.03 9.12
C ASN A 45 1.34 -5.09 9.81
N PRO A 46 0.11 -5.56 10.07
CA PRO A 46 -0.92 -4.73 10.69
C PRO A 46 -0.67 -4.47 12.18
N ALA A 47 0.21 -5.22 12.84
CA ALA A 47 0.50 -5.12 14.27
C ALA A 47 1.57 -4.08 14.64
N VAL A 48 2.22 -3.45 13.65
CA VAL A 48 3.25 -2.42 13.91
C VAL A 48 2.60 -1.17 14.52
N LYS A 49 3.14 -0.68 15.65
CA LYS A 49 2.61 0.51 16.36
C LYS A 49 2.78 1.80 15.57
N HIS A 50 3.95 1.99 14.98
CA HIS A 50 4.29 3.18 14.19
C HIS A 50 3.86 3.01 12.74
N LYS A 51 2.58 3.11 12.51
CA LYS A 51 1.96 3.08 11.18
C LYS A 51 0.82 4.07 11.17
N THR A 52 0.44 4.53 10.01
CA THR A 52 -0.85 5.13 9.78
C THR A 52 -1.96 4.07 9.79
N ARG A 53 -3.07 4.22 9.10
CA ARG A 53 -4.19 3.30 9.28
C ARG A 53 -3.97 1.95 8.61
N GLY A 54 -3.39 1.94 7.41
CA GLY A 54 -3.36 0.77 6.55
C GLY A 54 -2.04 0.02 6.50
N ASN A 55 -0.94 0.55 7.05
CA ASN A 55 0.41 0.04 6.91
C ASN A 55 0.69 -0.54 5.51
N ALA A 56 0.75 0.34 4.51
CA ALA A 56 0.85 -0.06 3.12
C ALA A 56 1.83 0.80 2.36
N ALA A 57 2.78 0.15 1.71
CA ALA A 57 3.72 0.75 0.78
C ALA A 57 3.23 0.64 -0.66
N VAL A 58 3.75 1.48 -1.54
CA VAL A 58 3.45 1.46 -2.97
C VAL A 58 4.71 1.30 -3.79
N ALA A 59 4.68 0.45 -4.82
CA ALA A 59 5.72 0.36 -5.83
C ALA A 59 5.16 0.64 -7.23
N LEU A 60 5.92 1.41 -8.01
CA LEU A 60 5.65 1.77 -9.38
C LEU A 60 6.72 1.15 -10.28
N HIS A 61 6.30 0.37 -11.24
CA HIS A 61 7.18 -0.21 -12.23
C HIS A 61 7.14 0.67 -13.48
N VAL A 62 8.28 1.23 -13.84
CA VAL A 62 8.33 2.30 -14.84
C VAL A 62 9.34 1.97 -15.95
N SER A 63 8.98 2.22 -17.20
CA SER A 63 9.89 2.19 -18.34
C SER A 63 10.09 3.59 -18.91
N GLY A 64 11.14 3.78 -19.70
CA GLY A 64 11.39 5.06 -20.40
C GLY A 64 12.12 6.13 -19.57
N VAL A 65 12.39 5.88 -18.28
CA VAL A 65 13.21 6.75 -17.42
C VAL A 65 14.29 5.91 -16.73
N ASP A 66 15.41 6.52 -16.39
CA ASP A 66 16.46 5.89 -15.60
C ASP A 66 16.19 6.00 -14.09
N ALA A 67 16.95 5.26 -13.29
CA ALA A 67 16.76 5.21 -11.85
C ALA A 67 17.12 6.53 -11.15
N GLU A 68 18.05 7.32 -11.70
CA GLU A 68 18.44 8.63 -11.14
C GLU A 68 17.33 9.65 -11.30
N ALA A 69 16.82 9.79 -12.52
CA ALA A 69 15.68 10.66 -12.82
C ALA A 69 14.43 10.24 -12.03
N ALA A 70 14.16 8.93 -11.96
CA ALA A 70 13.05 8.41 -11.21
C ALA A 70 13.17 8.68 -9.69
N THR A 71 14.39 8.61 -9.13
CA THR A 71 14.65 8.97 -7.73
C THR A 71 14.38 10.45 -7.47
N THR A 72 14.88 11.33 -8.34
CA THR A 72 14.67 12.78 -8.25
C THR A 72 13.18 13.12 -8.26
N VAL A 73 12.44 12.59 -9.23
CA VAL A 73 10.99 12.81 -9.34
C VAL A 73 10.24 12.33 -8.10
N ALA A 74 10.63 11.16 -7.57
CA ALA A 74 9.98 10.60 -6.38
C ALA A 74 10.25 11.45 -5.13
N VAL A 75 11.50 11.90 -4.91
CA VAL A 75 11.88 12.76 -3.79
C VAL A 75 11.13 14.08 -3.84
N GLU A 76 11.13 14.78 -4.97
CA GLU A 76 10.41 16.05 -5.16
C GLU A 76 8.89 15.91 -4.90
N ALA A 77 8.28 14.84 -5.39
CA ALA A 77 6.86 14.59 -5.15
C ALA A 77 6.56 14.29 -3.67
N ILE A 78 7.45 13.57 -2.97
CA ILE A 78 7.29 13.31 -1.54
C ILE A 78 7.46 14.63 -0.75
N GLU A 79 8.44 15.46 -1.08
CA GLU A 79 8.65 16.77 -0.44
C GLU A 79 7.43 17.68 -0.57
N GLU A 80 6.76 17.66 -1.73
CA GLU A 80 5.58 18.48 -1.98
C GLU A 80 4.31 17.94 -1.32
N PHE A 81 4.08 16.62 -1.36
CA PHE A 81 2.78 16.05 -1.01
C PHE A 81 2.74 15.30 0.32
N ALA A 82 3.87 14.82 0.85
CA ALA A 82 3.85 14.07 2.11
C ALA A 82 3.41 14.95 3.30
N ALA A 83 2.78 14.31 4.28
CA ALA A 83 2.37 14.97 5.52
C ALA A 83 3.57 15.20 6.48
N ALA A 84 4.69 15.71 5.94
CA ALA A 84 5.97 15.86 6.66
C ALA A 84 5.89 16.78 7.89
N SER A 85 4.82 17.56 8.02
CA SER A 85 4.56 18.36 9.22
C SER A 85 4.07 17.55 10.44
N ASP A 86 3.69 16.27 10.26
CA ASP A 86 3.46 15.34 11.38
C ASP A 86 4.79 14.68 11.77
N PRO A 87 5.27 14.86 13.02
CA PRO A 87 6.56 14.29 13.44
C PRO A 87 6.58 12.76 13.45
N ARG A 88 5.42 12.11 13.31
CA ARG A 88 5.29 10.65 13.21
C ARG A 88 5.37 10.15 11.78
N THR A 89 5.28 11.03 10.78
CA THR A 89 5.46 10.72 9.37
C THR A 89 6.94 10.75 9.03
N SER A 90 7.45 9.66 8.45
CA SER A 90 8.88 9.51 8.15
C SER A 90 9.09 8.88 6.77
N PRO A 91 8.82 9.64 5.69
CA PRO A 91 8.82 9.14 4.35
C PRO A 91 10.15 8.52 3.93
N GLY A 92 10.04 7.44 3.16
CA GLY A 92 11.18 6.79 2.54
C GLY A 92 10.86 6.37 1.10
N VAL A 93 11.88 6.46 0.27
CA VAL A 93 11.87 5.97 -1.10
C VAL A 93 12.99 4.97 -1.30
N VAL A 94 12.71 3.92 -2.09
CA VAL A 94 13.69 2.96 -2.63
C VAL A 94 13.47 2.85 -4.12
N VAL A 95 14.56 2.96 -4.90
CA VAL A 95 14.52 2.80 -6.35
C VAL A 95 15.49 1.70 -6.76
N ALA A 96 14.92 0.59 -7.23
CA ALA A 96 15.67 -0.53 -7.75
C ALA A 96 15.77 -0.39 -9.28
N ASP A 97 17.00 -0.27 -9.79
CA ASP A 97 17.26 -0.26 -11.24
C ASP A 97 17.49 -1.70 -11.70
N ARG A 98 16.47 -2.27 -12.31
CA ARG A 98 16.54 -3.63 -12.82
C ARG A 98 15.97 -3.74 -14.22
N ASP A 99 16.66 -4.53 -15.03
CA ASP A 99 16.16 -4.90 -16.35
C ASP A 99 15.11 -6.00 -16.18
N VAL A 100 13.86 -5.59 -16.22
CA VAL A 100 12.74 -6.50 -16.05
C VAL A 100 12.26 -6.92 -17.43
N ALA A 101 12.71 -8.09 -17.87
CA ALA A 101 12.19 -8.76 -19.05
C ALA A 101 11.00 -9.65 -18.62
N GLY A 102 9.76 -9.29 -18.99
CA GLY A 102 8.60 -10.10 -18.68
C GLY A 102 7.29 -9.38 -18.97
N ASP A 103 6.19 -10.13 -18.90
CA ASP A 103 4.84 -9.59 -18.98
C ASP A 103 4.62 -8.60 -17.83
N PRO A 104 4.24 -7.34 -18.12
CA PRO A 104 3.95 -6.36 -17.07
C PRO A 104 2.78 -6.77 -16.15
N PHE A 105 2.05 -7.82 -16.49
CA PHE A 105 0.94 -8.37 -15.70
C PHE A 105 1.28 -9.70 -14.99
N ASP A 106 2.46 -10.28 -15.25
CA ASP A 106 2.95 -11.43 -14.50
C ASP A 106 3.74 -10.96 -13.27
N PRO A 107 3.20 -11.09 -12.05
CA PRO A 107 3.91 -10.69 -10.83
C PRO A 107 5.08 -11.61 -10.48
N THR A 108 5.15 -12.81 -11.07
CA THR A 108 6.12 -13.85 -10.73
C THR A 108 7.37 -13.85 -11.62
N GLY A 109 7.31 -13.21 -12.78
CA GLY A 109 8.37 -13.22 -13.81
C GLY A 109 9.53 -12.25 -13.56
N TRP A 110 9.77 -11.76 -12.33
CA TRP A 110 10.71 -10.66 -12.06
C TRP A 110 11.99 -11.17 -11.40
N PRO A 111 13.16 -10.76 -11.88
CA PRO A 111 14.44 -11.14 -11.29
C PRO A 111 14.72 -10.32 -10.02
N ILE A 112 13.82 -10.35 -9.06
CA ILE A 112 14.03 -9.79 -7.74
C ILE A 112 14.90 -10.77 -6.95
N PRO A 113 15.97 -10.32 -6.27
CA PRO A 113 16.82 -11.18 -5.44
C PRO A 113 16.02 -11.87 -4.33
N ASP A 114 16.37 -13.11 -4.02
CA ASP A 114 15.71 -13.91 -2.99
C ASP A 114 15.74 -13.25 -1.61
N GLU A 115 16.81 -12.50 -1.30
CA GLU A 115 16.98 -11.75 -0.06
C GLU A 115 15.94 -10.62 0.03
N ILE A 116 15.72 -9.90 -1.07
CA ILE A 116 14.72 -8.82 -1.15
C ILE A 116 13.30 -9.40 -1.05
N ALA A 117 13.03 -10.52 -1.74
CA ALA A 117 11.76 -11.24 -1.61
C ALA A 117 11.57 -11.79 -0.18
N GLY A 118 12.63 -12.29 0.45
CA GLY A 118 12.64 -12.72 1.84
C GLY A 118 12.32 -11.58 2.81
N PHE A 119 12.93 -10.41 2.59
CA PHE A 119 12.63 -9.20 3.36
C PHE A 119 11.14 -8.81 3.23
N ALA A 120 10.59 -8.83 2.02
CA ALA A 120 9.17 -8.53 1.79
C ALA A 120 8.25 -9.52 2.55
N ARG A 121 8.53 -10.82 2.53
CA ARG A 121 7.77 -11.82 3.30
C ARG A 121 7.82 -11.57 4.81
N ARG A 122 8.99 -11.19 5.35
CA ARG A 122 9.15 -10.84 6.76
C ARG A 122 8.38 -9.56 7.12
N ALA A 123 8.36 -8.56 6.26
CA ALA A 123 7.67 -7.28 6.47
C ALA A 123 6.15 -7.42 6.70
N LEU A 124 5.54 -8.55 6.31
CA LEU A 124 4.13 -8.84 6.58
C LEU A 124 3.87 -9.35 8.01
N ARG A 125 4.90 -9.83 8.72
CA ARG A 125 4.73 -10.58 9.96
C ARG A 125 5.64 -10.13 11.10
N GLU A 126 6.76 -9.48 10.75
CA GLU A 126 7.80 -9.11 11.69
C GLU A 126 7.94 -7.58 11.79
N ARG A 127 8.61 -7.15 12.82
CA ARG A 127 9.10 -5.78 12.94
C ARG A 127 10.53 -5.72 12.41
N LEU A 128 10.73 -5.05 11.30
CA LEU A 128 12.02 -4.86 10.68
C LEU A 128 12.61 -3.49 11.04
N THR A 129 13.92 -3.33 10.88
CA THR A 129 14.63 -2.10 11.19
C THR A 129 14.98 -1.32 9.92
N VAL A 130 15.19 -0.01 10.06
CA VAL A 130 15.68 0.83 8.96
C VAL A 130 17.09 0.41 8.56
N ALA A 131 17.92 -0.01 9.52
CA ALA A 131 19.28 -0.46 9.26
C ALA A 131 19.29 -1.68 8.32
N GLU A 132 18.48 -2.71 8.61
CA GLU A 132 18.34 -3.87 7.73
C GLU A 132 17.89 -3.48 6.32
N ALA A 133 16.93 -2.56 6.20
CA ALA A 133 16.43 -2.13 4.90
C ALA A 133 17.49 -1.35 4.10
N VAL A 134 18.28 -0.52 4.76
CA VAL A 134 19.37 0.26 4.15
C VAL A 134 20.49 -0.64 3.70
N GLU A 135 20.99 -1.50 4.62
CA GLU A 135 22.07 -2.44 4.34
C GLU A 135 21.73 -3.33 3.12
N LEU A 136 20.52 -3.89 3.11
CA LEU A 136 20.08 -4.74 2.01
C LEU A 136 19.90 -3.96 0.69
N ALA A 137 19.43 -2.72 0.74
CA ALA A 137 19.33 -1.86 -0.44
C ALA A 137 20.70 -1.51 -1.01
N ASP A 138 21.68 -1.19 -0.15
CA ASP A 138 23.07 -0.88 -0.52
C ASP A 138 23.77 -2.11 -1.13
N GLU A 139 23.64 -3.29 -0.52
CA GLU A 139 24.19 -4.55 -1.03
C GLU A 139 23.71 -4.87 -2.45
N HIS A 140 22.47 -4.51 -2.78
CA HIS A 140 21.91 -4.71 -4.12
C HIS A 140 22.04 -3.51 -5.04
N GLY A 141 22.72 -2.43 -4.60
CA GLY A 141 22.93 -1.21 -5.38
C GLY A 141 21.66 -0.42 -5.67
N PHE A 142 20.64 -0.55 -4.82
CA PHE A 142 19.41 0.23 -4.94
C PHE A 142 19.62 1.65 -4.41
N ARG A 143 19.04 2.63 -5.09
CA ARG A 143 19.01 4.01 -4.57
C ARG A 143 17.96 4.12 -3.50
N HIS A 144 18.22 4.86 -2.43
CA HIS A 144 17.23 5.12 -1.40
C HIS A 144 17.43 6.49 -0.74
N ALA A 145 16.36 7.05 -0.24
CA ALA A 145 16.40 8.29 0.51
C ALA A 145 15.36 8.32 1.64
N ALA A 146 15.71 9.02 2.73
CA ALA A 146 14.78 9.52 3.73
C ALA A 146 14.39 10.95 3.31
N VAL A 147 13.10 11.26 3.25
CA VAL A 147 12.61 12.53 2.72
C VAL A 147 11.88 13.31 3.82
N GLY A 148 12.13 14.61 3.89
CA GLY A 148 11.37 15.52 4.76
C GLY A 148 11.66 15.44 6.26
N SER A 149 12.64 14.68 6.69
CA SER A 149 13.09 14.67 8.09
C SER A 149 14.03 15.85 8.35
N ALA A 150 13.49 17.00 8.70
CA ALA A 150 14.28 18.09 9.24
C ALA A 150 14.81 17.70 10.63
N GLY A 151 16.06 17.30 10.70
CA GLY A 151 16.78 17.04 11.92
C GLY A 151 17.42 15.68 11.92
N GLY A 152 18.74 15.65 11.72
CA GLY A 152 19.58 14.50 11.96
C GLY A 152 19.47 14.07 13.42
N ALA A 153 18.52 13.22 13.71
CA ALA A 153 18.52 12.49 14.97
C ALA A 153 19.28 11.18 14.73
N SER A 154 20.47 11.14 15.29
CA SER A 154 21.21 9.91 15.54
C SER A 154 20.31 8.86 16.17
N ALA A 155 20.48 7.62 15.71
CA ALA A 155 19.83 6.43 16.22
C ALA A 155 19.75 6.40 17.75
N GLY A 156 18.59 6.73 18.29
CA GLY A 156 18.21 6.54 19.66
C GLY A 156 16.82 5.95 19.69
N GLU A 157 16.71 4.70 20.11
CA GLU A 157 15.44 4.01 20.34
C GLU A 157 14.73 4.60 21.56
N ALA A 158 14.24 5.82 21.47
CA ALA A 158 13.29 6.33 22.44
C ALA A 158 11.87 5.97 21.95
N GLU A 159 11.08 5.34 22.81
CA GLU A 159 9.68 5.02 22.53
C GLU A 159 8.92 6.32 22.19
N GLY A 160 8.60 6.49 20.90
CA GLY A 160 7.75 7.59 20.43
C GLY A 160 8.36 8.52 19.38
N GLU A 161 9.66 8.49 19.10
CA GLU A 161 10.27 9.27 18.03
C GLU A 161 10.25 8.53 16.69
N ALA A 162 9.89 9.24 15.61
CA ALA A 162 9.96 8.71 14.27
C ALA A 162 11.43 8.47 13.87
N VAL A 163 11.80 7.22 13.63
CA VAL A 163 13.11 6.90 13.08
C VAL A 163 13.20 7.45 11.66
N ALA A 164 14.18 8.34 11.40
CA ALA A 164 14.33 9.01 10.12
C ALA A 164 14.37 8.02 8.95
N GLY A 165 13.47 8.20 7.97
CA GLY A 165 13.36 7.36 6.80
C GLY A 165 12.81 5.96 7.07
N ARG A 166 11.95 5.79 8.07
CA ARG A 166 11.26 4.52 8.37
C ARG A 166 10.51 3.97 7.16
N GLY A 167 9.97 4.82 6.31
CA GLY A 167 9.32 4.43 5.05
C GLY A 167 10.20 3.60 4.12
N ARG A 168 11.53 3.61 4.27
CA ARG A 168 12.42 2.74 3.49
C ARG A 168 12.17 1.25 3.76
N ILE A 169 11.68 0.89 4.94
CA ILE A 169 11.31 -0.51 5.26
C ILE A 169 10.18 -0.96 4.34
N GLY A 170 9.08 -0.21 4.31
CA GLY A 170 7.94 -0.57 3.48
C GLY A 170 8.23 -0.41 1.99
N ALA A 171 9.00 0.61 1.60
CA ALA A 171 9.41 0.81 0.23
C ALA A 171 10.25 -0.38 -0.29
N LEU A 172 11.26 -0.86 0.47
CA LEU A 172 12.04 -2.03 0.09
C LEU A 172 11.18 -3.31 0.04
N ALA A 173 10.26 -3.47 0.99
CA ALA A 173 9.33 -4.59 0.97
C ALA A 173 8.42 -4.56 -0.27
N ALA A 174 7.98 -3.37 -0.72
CA ALA A 174 7.18 -3.23 -1.92
C ALA A 174 7.98 -3.54 -3.21
N VAL A 175 9.29 -3.26 -3.24
CA VAL A 175 10.18 -3.71 -4.32
C VAL A 175 10.23 -5.23 -4.38
N GLY A 176 10.31 -5.92 -3.23
CA GLY A 176 10.41 -7.37 -3.15
C GLY A 176 9.09 -8.13 -3.33
N ALA A 177 7.97 -7.43 -3.22
CA ALA A 177 6.64 -8.04 -3.18
C ALA A 177 6.28 -8.94 -4.39
N PRO A 178 6.64 -8.60 -5.64
CA PRO A 178 6.31 -9.45 -6.79
C PRO A 178 6.93 -10.85 -6.74
N ALA A 179 8.11 -11.00 -6.13
CA ALA A 179 8.76 -12.30 -5.95
C ALA A 179 8.44 -12.96 -4.59
N ALA A 180 7.70 -12.26 -3.73
CA ALA A 180 7.35 -12.72 -2.40
C ALA A 180 5.95 -13.34 -2.32
N PHE A 181 5.04 -12.93 -3.20
CA PHE A 181 3.62 -13.28 -3.15
C PHE A 181 3.14 -13.84 -4.50
N ASP A 182 2.37 -14.89 -4.46
CA ASP A 182 1.85 -15.59 -5.64
C ASP A 182 0.42 -15.11 -6.03
N GLU A 183 -0.30 -14.52 -5.08
CA GLU A 183 -1.70 -14.12 -5.26
C GLU A 183 -1.86 -12.61 -5.17
N TRP A 184 -2.65 -12.05 -6.09
CA TRP A 184 -2.92 -10.63 -6.19
C TRP A 184 -4.38 -10.36 -6.51
N THR A 185 -4.91 -9.29 -5.95
CA THR A 185 -6.23 -8.72 -6.24
C THR A 185 -6.07 -7.30 -6.76
N PHE A 186 -7.15 -6.57 -6.92
CA PHE A 186 -7.13 -5.19 -7.40
C PHE A 186 -7.81 -4.26 -6.40
N GLU A 187 -7.27 -3.04 -6.28
CA GLU A 187 -7.91 -1.95 -5.57
C GLU A 187 -7.95 -0.71 -6.48
N ARG A 188 -9.17 -0.26 -6.85
CA ARG A 188 -9.39 1.00 -7.54
C ARG A 188 -9.62 2.08 -6.51
N ILE A 189 -8.73 3.07 -6.44
CA ILE A 189 -8.81 4.18 -5.50
C ILE A 189 -9.15 5.44 -6.28
N SER A 190 -10.23 6.10 -5.87
CA SER A 190 -10.65 7.42 -6.34
C SER A 190 -10.25 8.47 -5.31
N TYR A 191 -9.75 9.60 -5.79
CA TYR A 191 -9.29 10.70 -4.95
C TYR A 191 -10.12 11.95 -5.21
N ARG A 192 -10.40 12.67 -4.12
CA ARG A 192 -11.03 13.98 -4.11
C ARG A 192 -9.98 15.08 -4.23
N GLU A 193 -10.42 16.30 -4.53
CA GLU A 193 -9.59 17.49 -4.50
C GLU A 193 -8.96 17.69 -3.11
N LEU A 194 -7.69 18.13 -3.06
CA LEU A 194 -6.95 18.24 -1.81
C LEU A 194 -7.54 19.28 -0.84
N ASP A 195 -8.16 20.33 -1.34
CA ASP A 195 -8.82 21.36 -0.53
C ASP A 195 -10.07 20.83 0.20
N ARG A 196 -10.62 19.69 -0.24
CA ARG A 196 -11.71 18.99 0.42
C ARG A 196 -11.26 18.01 1.50
N CYS A 197 -9.95 17.82 1.68
CA CYS A 197 -9.44 16.97 2.76
C CYS A 197 -9.87 17.50 4.13
N GLY A 198 -10.31 16.58 5.01
CA GLY A 198 -10.83 16.95 6.34
C GLY A 198 -12.32 17.34 6.37
N THR A 199 -12.98 17.49 5.22
CA THR A 199 -14.43 17.71 5.16
C THR A 199 -15.21 16.40 5.00
N PRO A 200 -16.50 16.35 5.33
CA PRO A 200 -17.36 15.20 5.01
C PRO A 200 -17.32 14.89 3.51
N ARG A 201 -17.38 13.60 3.16
CA ARG A 201 -17.47 13.17 1.76
C ARG A 201 -18.91 13.23 1.29
N GLU A 202 -19.15 13.85 0.13
CA GLU A 202 -20.44 13.87 -0.52
C GLU A 202 -20.55 12.63 -1.42
N ILE A 203 -21.15 11.58 -0.90
CA ILE A 203 -21.36 10.30 -1.59
C ILE A 203 -22.81 9.87 -1.37
N ASP A 204 -23.50 9.51 -2.45
CA ASP A 204 -24.80 8.86 -2.35
C ASP A 204 -24.63 7.40 -1.92
N VAL A 205 -25.01 7.09 -0.69
CA VAL A 205 -24.87 5.75 -0.10
C VAL A 205 -25.73 4.73 -0.86
N GLU A 206 -26.90 5.10 -1.39
CA GLU A 206 -27.77 4.19 -2.15
C GLU A 206 -27.06 3.76 -3.44
N SER A 207 -26.37 4.67 -4.12
CA SER A 207 -25.57 4.34 -5.31
C SER A 207 -24.42 3.39 -4.99
N VAL A 208 -23.78 3.52 -3.80
CA VAL A 208 -22.73 2.59 -3.36
C VAL A 208 -23.29 1.17 -3.20
N PHE A 209 -24.46 1.01 -2.57
CA PHE A 209 -25.09 -0.31 -2.42
C PHE A 209 -25.49 -0.92 -3.75
N ALA A 210 -26.07 -0.12 -4.66
CA ALA A 210 -26.43 -0.58 -6.00
C ALA A 210 -25.20 -1.01 -6.83
N ALA A 211 -24.13 -0.21 -6.79
CA ALA A 211 -22.87 -0.53 -7.44
C ALA A 211 -22.22 -1.80 -6.87
N ALA A 212 -22.22 -1.97 -5.54
CA ALA A 212 -21.73 -3.17 -4.88
C ALA A 212 -22.50 -4.44 -5.29
N GLU A 213 -23.83 -4.33 -5.43
CA GLU A 213 -24.66 -5.46 -5.87
C GLU A 213 -24.34 -5.85 -7.31
N SER A 214 -24.18 -4.87 -8.20
CA SER A 214 -23.86 -5.14 -9.60
C SER A 214 -22.47 -5.77 -9.81
N GLY A 215 -21.50 -5.47 -8.93
CA GLY A 215 -20.13 -5.97 -9.00
C GLY A 215 -19.92 -7.34 -8.34
N TYR A 216 -20.83 -7.76 -7.45
CA TYR A 216 -20.67 -9.02 -6.71
C TYR A 216 -20.83 -10.25 -7.63
N PRO A 217 -20.01 -11.33 -7.48
CA PRO A 217 -19.00 -11.56 -6.42
C PRO A 217 -17.59 -11.04 -6.78
N THR A 218 -17.35 -10.57 -7.99
CA THR A 218 -16.03 -10.16 -8.47
C THR A 218 -15.49 -8.95 -7.70
N VAL A 219 -16.37 -8.04 -7.29
CA VAL A 219 -16.06 -6.91 -6.39
C VAL A 219 -16.65 -7.20 -5.01
N TRP A 220 -15.84 -7.02 -3.97
CA TRP A 220 -16.16 -7.40 -2.60
C TRP A 220 -15.72 -6.33 -1.59
N ASP A 221 -16.17 -6.45 -0.32
CA ASP A 221 -15.87 -5.52 0.79
C ASP A 221 -16.21 -4.03 0.48
N THR A 222 -17.21 -3.78 -0.38
CA THR A 222 -17.64 -2.42 -0.71
C THR A 222 -18.64 -1.90 0.33
N VAL A 223 -19.51 -2.76 0.83
CA VAL A 223 -20.57 -2.43 1.80
C VAL A 223 -20.65 -3.47 2.90
N ASP A 224 -21.01 -3.03 4.09
CA ASP A 224 -21.49 -3.90 5.17
C ASP A 224 -23.03 -3.84 5.21
N ARG A 225 -23.66 -4.95 4.83
CA ARG A 225 -25.12 -5.06 4.76
C ARG A 225 -25.78 -5.19 6.14
N GLU A 226 -25.04 -5.66 7.17
CA GLU A 226 -25.56 -5.81 8.53
C GLU A 226 -25.69 -4.43 9.20
N THR A 227 -24.70 -3.56 9.02
CA THR A 227 -24.67 -2.22 9.61
C THR A 227 -25.19 -1.13 8.67
N GLY A 228 -25.44 -1.44 7.39
CA GLY A 228 -25.85 -0.45 6.39
C GLY A 228 -24.73 0.55 6.06
N THR A 229 -23.45 0.13 6.15
CA THR A 229 -22.30 1.03 6.01
C THR A 229 -21.60 0.85 4.67
N ALA A 230 -21.29 1.96 3.99
CA ALA A 230 -20.40 1.99 2.82
C ALA A 230 -18.94 1.86 3.29
N VAL A 231 -18.43 0.63 3.36
CA VAL A 231 -17.08 0.31 3.89
C VAL A 231 -15.97 0.86 2.99
N CYS A 232 -16.24 0.99 1.70
CA CYS A 232 -15.28 1.54 0.72
C CYS A 232 -14.98 3.03 0.93
N VAL A 233 -15.78 3.74 1.75
CA VAL A 233 -15.62 5.18 2.04
C VAL A 233 -14.84 5.35 3.35
N PRO A 234 -13.61 5.89 3.31
CA PRO A 234 -12.80 6.00 4.52
C PRO A 234 -13.26 7.15 5.42
N ASN A 235 -13.15 6.95 6.73
CA ASN A 235 -13.39 8.00 7.74
C ASN A 235 -12.17 8.91 7.99
N ALA A 236 -11.05 8.67 7.30
CA ALA A 236 -9.83 9.44 7.47
C ALA A 236 -9.91 10.81 6.77
N PRO A 237 -9.24 11.86 7.28
CA PRO A 237 -9.27 13.20 6.68
C PRO A 237 -8.43 13.32 5.37
N GLY A 238 -7.98 12.21 4.78
CA GLY A 238 -7.12 12.19 3.59
C GLY A 238 -7.85 12.35 2.26
N PRO A 239 -7.11 12.30 1.15
CA PRO A 239 -7.61 12.55 -0.20
C PRO A 239 -8.41 11.38 -0.80
N ILE A 240 -8.41 10.19 -0.18
CA ILE A 240 -9.18 9.07 -0.71
C ILE A 240 -10.67 9.36 -0.60
N LEU A 241 -11.38 9.31 -1.72
CA LEU A 241 -12.84 9.43 -1.77
C LEU A 241 -13.48 8.07 -1.49
N HIS A 242 -13.13 7.06 -2.26
CA HIS A 242 -13.49 5.66 -2.03
C HIS A 242 -12.45 4.71 -2.61
N GLY A 243 -12.42 3.46 -2.10
CA GLY A 243 -11.56 2.38 -2.58
C GLY A 243 -12.37 1.12 -2.88
N ILE A 244 -12.36 0.65 -4.11
CA ILE A 244 -13.11 -0.51 -4.59
C ILE A 244 -12.16 -1.68 -4.82
N ARG A 245 -12.44 -2.82 -4.19
CA ARG A 245 -11.62 -4.04 -4.20
C ARG A 245 -12.31 -5.16 -4.94
N GLY A 246 -11.50 -5.97 -5.63
CA GLY A 246 -12.05 -7.11 -6.36
C GLY A 246 -10.96 -7.94 -7.03
N ASP A 247 -11.41 -9.00 -7.68
CA ASP A 247 -10.55 -9.96 -8.38
C ASP A 247 -10.30 -9.58 -9.84
N ASP A 248 -10.96 -8.52 -10.33
CA ASP A 248 -10.81 -8.00 -11.69
C ASP A 248 -10.72 -6.48 -11.72
N ALA A 249 -9.71 -5.96 -12.42
CA ALA A 249 -9.45 -4.52 -12.52
C ALA A 249 -10.52 -3.74 -13.29
N ALA A 250 -11.17 -4.35 -14.28
CA ALA A 250 -12.22 -3.70 -15.06
C ALA A 250 -13.50 -3.60 -14.22
N ALA A 251 -13.89 -4.67 -13.54
CA ALA A 251 -15.01 -4.68 -12.61
C ALA A 251 -14.84 -3.64 -11.49
N CYS A 252 -13.65 -3.52 -10.91
CA CYS A 252 -13.38 -2.47 -9.91
C CYS A 252 -13.55 -1.06 -10.47
N ARG A 253 -13.14 -0.81 -11.73
CA ARG A 253 -13.35 0.49 -12.39
C ARG A 253 -14.82 0.77 -12.67
N GLU A 254 -15.57 -0.22 -13.13
CA GLU A 254 -17.00 -0.10 -13.43
C GLU A 254 -17.80 0.22 -12.17
N VAL A 255 -17.56 -0.52 -11.08
CA VAL A 255 -18.22 -0.26 -9.78
C VAL A 255 -17.84 1.12 -9.25
N ALA A 256 -16.56 1.52 -9.32
CA ALA A 256 -16.14 2.84 -8.89
C ALA A 256 -16.79 3.97 -9.70
N ALA A 257 -17.01 3.77 -11.01
CA ALA A 257 -17.65 4.75 -11.89
C ALA A 257 -19.17 4.82 -11.70
N ALA A 258 -19.80 3.79 -11.13
CA ALA A 258 -21.23 3.75 -10.87
C ALA A 258 -21.63 4.44 -9.53
N ILE A 259 -20.67 4.81 -8.70
CA ILE A 259 -20.90 5.51 -7.44
C ILE A 259 -21.11 6.99 -7.71
N ASP A 260 -22.27 7.52 -7.31
CA ASP A 260 -22.58 8.94 -7.34
C ASP A 260 -21.93 9.64 -6.14
N SER A 261 -21.05 10.60 -6.45
CA SER A 261 -20.22 11.28 -5.45
C SER A 261 -19.80 12.67 -5.89
N GLU A 262 -19.16 13.40 -4.99
CA GLU A 262 -18.41 14.60 -5.35
C GLU A 262 -17.39 14.32 -6.45
N THR A 263 -16.82 15.38 -7.03
CA THR A 263 -15.85 15.28 -8.13
C THR A 263 -14.68 14.35 -7.79
N VAL A 264 -14.48 13.35 -8.62
CA VAL A 264 -13.27 12.53 -8.61
C VAL A 264 -12.17 13.30 -9.34
N GLU A 265 -11.20 13.84 -8.61
CA GLU A 265 -10.08 14.58 -9.18
C GLU A 265 -9.16 13.65 -9.99
N ARG A 266 -8.85 12.49 -9.43
CA ARG A 266 -8.06 11.44 -10.07
C ARG A 266 -8.41 10.06 -9.54
N ALA A 267 -7.94 9.04 -10.23
CA ALA A 267 -8.12 7.69 -9.76
C ALA A 267 -7.03 6.76 -10.31
N ALA A 268 -6.62 5.77 -9.50
CA ALA A 268 -5.61 4.79 -9.88
C ALA A 268 -6.07 3.37 -9.52
N THR A 269 -5.65 2.40 -10.31
CA THR A 269 -5.87 0.98 -10.00
C THR A 269 -4.53 0.36 -9.62
N PHE A 270 -4.52 -0.34 -8.51
CA PHE A 270 -3.36 -1.02 -7.95
C PHE A 270 -3.58 -2.53 -7.94
N LEU A 271 -2.52 -3.30 -8.19
CA LEU A 271 -2.42 -4.67 -7.74
C LEU A 271 -2.13 -4.65 -6.24
N THR A 272 -2.77 -5.51 -5.46
CA THR A 272 -2.60 -5.55 -4.00
C THR A 272 -2.63 -6.99 -3.48
N ASN A 273 -1.90 -7.23 -2.40
CA ASN A 273 -1.98 -8.49 -1.66
C ASN A 273 -3.12 -8.49 -0.61
N GLN A 274 -4.00 -7.49 -0.65
CA GLN A 274 -5.17 -7.47 0.22
C GLN A 274 -6.23 -8.46 -0.27
N GLY A 275 -6.87 -9.18 0.65
CA GLY A 275 -7.85 -10.22 0.32
C GLY A 275 -7.21 -11.55 -0.11
N THR A 276 -5.88 -11.66 -0.05
CA THR A 276 -5.13 -12.89 -0.30
C THR A 276 -4.64 -13.54 0.99
N ASP A 277 -4.10 -14.74 0.88
CA ASP A 277 -3.47 -15.47 1.99
C ASP A 277 -2.04 -15.00 2.34
N ALA A 278 -1.53 -13.93 1.72
CA ALA A 278 -0.15 -13.47 1.88
C ALA A 278 0.29 -13.24 3.35
N HIS A 279 -0.66 -12.79 4.20
CA HIS A 279 -0.42 -12.57 5.64
C HIS A 279 -0.50 -13.85 6.49
N LEU A 280 -1.02 -14.95 5.95
CA LEU A 280 -1.21 -16.18 6.67
C LEU A 280 0.04 -17.06 6.61
N ALA A 281 0.45 -17.58 7.76
CA ALA A 281 1.50 -18.61 7.81
C ALA A 281 0.84 -20.00 7.87
N PRO A 282 1.41 -21.03 7.22
CA PRO A 282 0.99 -22.40 7.47
C PRO A 282 1.17 -22.73 8.95
N GLY A 283 0.15 -23.28 9.60
CA GLY A 283 0.20 -23.59 11.02
C GLY A 283 -0.52 -24.88 11.40
N ARG A 284 -0.17 -25.42 12.55
CA ARG A 284 -0.92 -26.50 13.20
C ARG A 284 -1.71 -25.92 14.36
N ILE A 285 -2.93 -26.39 14.57
CA ILE A 285 -3.85 -25.86 15.60
C ILE A 285 -3.19 -25.81 17.00
N GLY A 286 -2.30 -26.77 17.33
CA GLY A 286 -1.61 -26.79 18.63
C GLY A 286 -0.44 -25.80 18.77
N ASP A 287 0.02 -25.21 17.66
CA ASP A 287 1.24 -24.35 17.62
C ASP A 287 0.90 -22.87 17.38
N LEU A 288 -0.38 -22.51 17.39
CA LEU A 288 -0.83 -21.14 17.10
C LEU A 288 -0.39 -20.17 18.20
N ARG A 289 0.05 -18.98 17.79
CA ARG A 289 0.43 -17.90 18.69
C ARG A 289 -0.60 -16.77 18.60
N ASP A 290 -0.86 -16.14 19.73
CA ASP A 290 -1.73 -14.98 19.80
C ASP A 290 -1.19 -13.81 18.95
N GLY A 291 -2.10 -13.08 18.30
CA GLY A 291 -1.75 -11.92 17.46
C GLY A 291 -1.17 -12.24 16.08
N ALA A 292 -1.12 -13.52 15.66
CA ALA A 292 -0.66 -13.91 14.32
C ALA A 292 -1.79 -14.58 13.51
N GLY A 293 -1.73 -14.41 12.17
CA GLY A 293 -2.66 -15.04 11.21
C GLY A 293 -2.10 -16.37 10.69
N TYR A 294 -2.93 -17.40 10.68
CA TYR A 294 -2.53 -18.73 10.22
C TYR A 294 -3.55 -19.35 9.27
N ARG A 295 -3.04 -20.09 8.29
CA ARG A 295 -3.84 -21.04 7.52
C ARG A 295 -3.70 -22.42 8.14
N VAL A 296 -4.80 -22.96 8.65
CA VAL A 296 -4.85 -24.27 9.29
C VAL A 296 -5.86 -25.19 8.60
N ALA A 297 -5.59 -26.47 8.59
CA ALA A 297 -6.55 -27.48 8.19
C ALA A 297 -7.11 -28.20 9.42
N GLY A 298 -8.43 -28.42 9.45
CA GLY A 298 -9.09 -29.09 10.56
C GLY A 298 -10.51 -29.51 10.19
N VAL A 299 -11.15 -30.23 11.12
CA VAL A 299 -12.55 -30.64 11.00
C VAL A 299 -13.37 -29.86 12.03
N VAL A 300 -14.47 -29.26 11.59
CA VAL A 300 -15.42 -28.61 12.52
C VAL A 300 -16.13 -29.69 13.34
N ALA A 301 -15.82 -29.77 14.61
CA ALA A 301 -16.35 -30.78 15.52
C ALA A 301 -17.71 -30.38 16.13
N SER A 302 -18.03 -29.10 16.25
CA SER A 302 -19.29 -28.58 16.75
C SER A 302 -19.60 -27.20 16.15
N ALA A 303 -20.86 -26.81 16.18
CA ALA A 303 -21.26 -25.46 15.84
C ALA A 303 -20.58 -24.44 16.79
N PRO A 304 -20.27 -23.21 16.30
CA PRO A 304 -19.68 -22.17 17.14
C PRO A 304 -20.66 -21.77 18.26
N GLU A 305 -20.15 -21.68 19.49
CA GLU A 305 -20.89 -21.15 20.63
C GLU A 305 -20.29 -19.83 21.08
N THR A 306 -21.12 -18.79 21.17
CA THR A 306 -20.70 -17.50 21.72
C THR A 306 -20.79 -17.56 23.23
N LYS A 307 -19.67 -17.63 23.92
CA LYS A 307 -19.63 -17.41 25.38
C LYS A 307 -19.70 -15.91 25.65
N ARG A 308 -20.78 -15.47 26.28
CA ARG A 308 -20.83 -14.12 26.86
C ARG A 308 -19.90 -14.09 28.06
N GLY A 309 -18.80 -13.32 27.96
CA GLY A 309 -17.92 -13.01 29.07
C GLY A 309 -18.51 -11.97 30.01
#